data_5c8400deab9c96bcef278b609b0ea88c
#
_entry.id   5c8400deab9c96bcef278b609b0ea88c
#
_cell.length_a   1.000
_cell.length_b   1.000
_cell.length_c   1.000
_cell.angle_alpha   90.00
_cell.angle_beta   90.00
_cell.angle_gamma   90.00
#
_symmetry.space_group_name_H-M   'P 1'
#
loop_
_entity.id
_entity.type
_entity.pdbx_description
1 polymer ?
#
loop_
_entity_poly.entity_id
_entity_poly.type
_entity_poly.pdbx_seq_one_letter_code
_entity_poly.pdbx_strand_id
1 'polypeptide(L)'
;MFEKFNETYLEVNGIRLFVRKSDNVNAPPIVLLHGYPQTSAMWHKVAPMLLDDFEVICPDLRGYGRSDKPSSDELHETYSKRTMANDIVAMMRQLGHDKFDLVGHDRGARVAHRLAIDHGEMVKSMVLLDIAPGREMYENTRSDFAHAYWHWFFLTQKYPIPEQMIGLDPDSYWKLKCFNQAGHNSSFSEDALKEYLDAFRDDAAIHASCEDYRAAATIDIAHDNEDGTDKLATPLYIIWAKKGAIEKCFDVMDLWRQRAAKVTGESVDTTHYMAEEIPLVIAQKIINFCTNQVMEITHD
;
A
#
# COMPACT_ATOMS: atom_id res chain seq x y z
N MET A 1 2.39 -13.24 15.77
CA MET A 1 1.52 -12.39 14.91
C MET A 1 0.62 -13.30 14.08
N PHE A 2 -0.58 -12.87 13.70
CA PHE A 2 -1.51 -13.58 12.79
C PHE A 2 -1.96 -14.99 13.22
N GLU A 3 -2.30 -15.21 14.50
CA GLU A 3 -2.66 -16.54 15.05
C GLU A 3 -3.83 -17.24 14.34
N LYS A 4 -4.74 -16.47 13.69
CA LYS A 4 -5.92 -17.01 12.97
C LYS A 4 -5.77 -16.89 11.44
N PHE A 5 -4.55 -16.85 10.95
CA PHE A 5 -4.25 -16.73 9.53
C PHE A 5 -3.41 -17.90 9.06
N ASN A 6 -3.73 -18.42 7.88
CA ASN A 6 -2.89 -19.35 7.15
C ASN A 6 -1.91 -18.59 6.28
N GLU A 7 -0.69 -19.07 6.22
CA GLU A 7 0.35 -18.59 5.31
C GLU A 7 0.44 -19.52 4.10
N THR A 8 0.43 -18.95 2.91
CA THR A 8 0.50 -19.69 1.65
C THR A 8 1.24 -18.90 0.58
N TYR A 9 1.59 -19.60 -0.50
CA TYR A 9 2.09 -18.99 -1.72
C TYR A 9 1.11 -19.25 -2.86
N LEU A 10 0.84 -18.21 -3.65
CA LEU A 10 0.01 -18.30 -4.86
C LEU A 10 0.85 -17.93 -6.08
N GLU A 11 0.78 -18.77 -7.10
CA GLU A 11 1.44 -18.51 -8.39
C GLU A 11 0.54 -17.59 -9.22
N VAL A 12 1.00 -16.37 -9.48
CA VAL A 12 0.27 -15.37 -10.26
C VAL A 12 1.22 -14.63 -11.20
N ASN A 13 0.85 -14.47 -12.45
CA ASN A 13 1.61 -13.71 -13.44
C ASN A 13 3.12 -14.04 -13.48
N GLY A 14 3.47 -15.32 -13.29
CA GLY A 14 4.84 -15.82 -13.33
C GLY A 14 5.68 -15.54 -12.08
N ILE A 15 5.06 -15.14 -10.97
CA ILE A 15 5.69 -14.98 -9.66
C ILE A 15 4.90 -15.70 -8.57
N ARG A 16 5.56 -15.97 -7.44
CA ARG A 16 4.90 -16.44 -6.21
C ARG A 16 4.65 -15.26 -5.30
N LEU A 17 3.39 -15.01 -4.98
CA LEU A 17 3.00 -14.10 -3.91
C LEU A 17 2.86 -14.85 -2.60
N PHE A 18 3.50 -14.37 -1.55
CA PHE A 18 3.23 -14.78 -0.19
C PHE A 18 1.96 -14.11 0.33
N VAL A 19 1.06 -14.89 0.93
CA VAL A 19 -0.26 -14.41 1.36
C VAL A 19 -0.58 -14.92 2.76
N ARG A 20 -1.00 -14.03 3.64
CA ARG A 20 -1.66 -14.32 4.90
C ARG A 20 -3.16 -14.20 4.70
N LYS A 21 -3.89 -15.28 4.95
CA LYS A 21 -5.33 -15.34 4.72
C LYS A 21 -6.04 -15.92 5.94
N SER A 22 -7.14 -15.27 6.35
CA SER A 22 -8.00 -15.80 7.41
C SER A 22 -8.84 -16.98 6.94
N ASP A 23 -9.33 -17.80 7.90
CA ASP A 23 -10.16 -18.97 7.60
C ASP A 23 -11.65 -18.64 7.41
N ASN A 24 -12.06 -17.39 7.53
CA ASN A 24 -13.47 -16.96 7.46
C ASN A 24 -13.96 -16.82 6.00
N VAL A 25 -14.00 -17.92 5.28
CA VAL A 25 -14.34 -18.00 3.84
C VAL A 25 -15.80 -17.64 3.50
N ASN A 26 -16.68 -17.47 4.49
CA ASN A 26 -18.09 -17.11 4.28
C ASN A 26 -18.35 -15.59 4.44
N ALA A 27 -17.38 -14.83 4.92
CA ALA A 27 -17.48 -13.39 5.03
C ALA A 27 -17.05 -12.69 3.73
N PRO A 28 -17.46 -11.44 3.48
CA PRO A 28 -17.02 -10.70 2.31
C PRO A 28 -15.49 -10.51 2.35
N PRO A 29 -14.79 -10.69 1.20
CA PRO A 29 -13.34 -10.57 1.16
C PRO A 29 -12.88 -9.12 1.25
N ILE A 30 -11.80 -8.89 2.02
CA ILE A 30 -11.08 -7.63 2.11
C ILE A 30 -9.58 -7.87 1.92
N VAL A 31 -8.95 -7.06 1.05
CA VAL A 31 -7.51 -7.13 0.78
C VAL A 31 -6.80 -5.96 1.44
N LEU A 32 -5.72 -6.24 2.19
CA LEU A 32 -4.92 -5.24 2.88
C LEU A 32 -3.50 -5.19 2.27
N LEU A 33 -3.19 -4.11 1.55
CA LEU A 33 -1.91 -3.90 0.86
C LEU A 33 -0.98 -3.03 1.69
N HIS A 34 0.23 -3.54 1.96
CA HIS A 34 1.26 -2.86 2.74
C HIS A 34 2.04 -1.81 1.95
N GLY A 35 2.83 -0.99 2.65
CA GLY A 35 3.71 0.02 2.07
C GLY A 35 5.20 -0.27 2.25
N TYR A 36 6.02 0.67 1.78
CA TYR A 36 7.47 0.64 1.87
C TYR A 36 7.98 1.20 3.22
N PRO A 37 8.98 0.61 3.83
CA PRO A 37 9.68 -0.63 3.52
C PRO A 37 9.21 -1.80 4.39
N GLN A 38 7.89 -1.93 4.55
CA GLN A 38 7.25 -2.94 5.36
C GLN A 38 6.85 -4.17 4.52
N THR A 39 6.20 -5.13 5.16
CA THR A 39 5.58 -6.32 4.57
C THR A 39 4.12 -6.40 5.02
N SER A 40 3.40 -7.44 4.65
CA SER A 40 2.05 -7.71 5.16
C SER A 40 1.99 -7.77 6.69
N ALA A 41 3.13 -7.95 7.36
CA ALA A 41 3.24 -7.92 8.83
C ALA A 41 2.74 -6.61 9.45
N MET A 42 2.74 -5.49 8.72
CA MET A 42 2.22 -4.22 9.25
C MET A 42 0.74 -4.29 9.67
N TRP A 43 0.02 -5.25 9.12
CA TRP A 43 -1.39 -5.46 9.42
C TRP A 43 -1.64 -6.33 10.66
N HIS A 44 -0.59 -6.82 11.34
CA HIS A 44 -0.70 -7.80 12.44
C HIS A 44 -1.59 -7.34 13.61
N LYS A 45 -1.74 -6.03 13.81
CA LYS A 45 -2.64 -5.48 14.84
C LYS A 45 -4.05 -5.20 14.29
N VAL A 46 -4.17 -4.78 13.03
CA VAL A 46 -5.45 -4.41 12.40
C VAL A 46 -6.19 -5.64 11.88
N ALA A 47 -5.52 -6.52 11.14
CA ALA A 47 -6.16 -7.65 10.47
C ALA A 47 -6.97 -8.58 11.42
N PRO A 48 -6.49 -8.91 12.63
CA PRO A 48 -7.29 -9.71 13.57
C PRO A 48 -8.59 -9.05 14.03
N MET A 49 -8.67 -7.71 14.00
CA MET A 49 -9.87 -6.96 14.41
C MET A 49 -10.95 -6.95 13.32
N LEU A 50 -10.62 -7.37 12.10
CA LEU A 50 -11.54 -7.41 10.96
C LEU A 50 -12.20 -8.79 10.78
N LEU A 51 -11.80 -9.80 11.55
CA LEU A 51 -12.19 -11.20 11.33
C LEU A 51 -13.68 -11.49 11.54
N ASP A 52 -14.37 -10.69 12.36
CA ASP A 52 -15.80 -10.87 12.59
C ASP A 52 -16.64 -10.40 11.39
N ASP A 53 -16.09 -9.50 10.58
CA ASP A 53 -16.79 -8.86 9.47
C ASP A 53 -16.30 -9.33 8.08
N PHE A 54 -15.03 -9.78 7.97
CA PHE A 54 -14.39 -10.03 6.67
C PHE A 54 -13.56 -11.32 6.61
N GLU A 55 -13.47 -11.89 5.42
CA GLU A 55 -12.36 -12.75 5.04
C GLU A 55 -11.16 -11.86 4.68
N VAL A 56 -10.13 -11.86 5.54
CA VAL A 56 -9.01 -10.92 5.46
C VAL A 56 -7.83 -11.54 4.72
N ILE A 57 -7.32 -10.82 3.72
CA ILE A 57 -6.25 -11.27 2.83
C ILE A 57 -5.14 -10.21 2.83
N CYS A 58 -3.95 -10.59 3.29
CA CYS A 58 -2.78 -9.69 3.40
C CYS A 58 -1.61 -10.28 2.59
N PRO A 59 -1.45 -9.93 1.31
CA PRO A 59 -0.29 -10.35 0.53
C PRO A 59 0.95 -9.52 0.87
N ASP A 60 2.14 -10.10 0.70
CA ASP A 60 3.35 -9.33 0.42
C ASP A 60 3.32 -8.95 -1.06
N LEU A 61 3.50 -7.68 -1.36
CA LEU A 61 3.53 -7.20 -2.75
C LEU A 61 4.74 -7.77 -3.51
N ARG A 62 4.63 -7.86 -4.84
CA ARG A 62 5.77 -8.13 -5.73
C ARG A 62 7.00 -7.31 -5.31
N GLY A 63 8.14 -7.95 -5.13
CA GLY A 63 9.38 -7.28 -4.73
C GLY A 63 9.57 -7.11 -3.23
N TYR A 64 8.58 -7.43 -2.41
CA TYR A 64 8.59 -7.22 -0.97
C TYR A 64 8.43 -8.52 -0.18
N GLY A 65 8.88 -8.49 1.07
CA GLY A 65 8.67 -9.56 2.03
C GLY A 65 9.14 -10.91 1.53
N ARG A 66 8.24 -11.88 1.60
CA ARG A 66 8.47 -13.26 1.15
C ARG A 66 8.02 -13.52 -0.30
N SER A 67 7.42 -12.53 -0.96
CA SER A 67 7.06 -12.62 -2.39
C SER A 67 8.29 -12.59 -3.28
N ASP A 68 8.15 -13.13 -4.49
CA ASP A 68 9.23 -13.15 -5.48
C ASP A 68 9.64 -11.72 -5.90
N LYS A 69 10.89 -11.58 -6.27
CA LYS A 69 11.54 -10.33 -6.64
C LYS A 69 12.17 -10.47 -8.03
N PRO A 70 11.31 -10.51 -9.09
CA PRO A 70 11.81 -10.66 -10.46
C PRO A 70 12.73 -9.51 -10.85
N SER A 71 13.60 -9.75 -11.81
CA SER A 71 14.43 -8.70 -12.42
C SER A 71 13.54 -7.67 -13.09
N SER A 72 13.96 -6.41 -13.07
CA SER A 72 13.28 -5.32 -13.75
C SER A 72 13.73 -5.19 -15.21
N ASP A 73 13.00 -4.37 -15.96
CA ASP A 73 13.29 -3.96 -17.33
C ASP A 73 13.70 -2.48 -17.38
N GLU A 74 14.14 -2.00 -18.54
CA GLU A 74 14.60 -0.62 -18.72
C GLU A 74 13.48 0.43 -18.55
N LEU A 75 12.21 0.03 -18.70
CA LEU A 75 11.03 0.89 -18.52
C LEU A 75 10.47 0.82 -17.10
N HIS A 76 11.02 -0.05 -16.23
CA HIS A 76 10.57 -0.31 -14.88
C HIS A 76 9.14 -0.91 -14.81
N GLU A 77 8.63 -1.49 -15.91
CA GLU A 77 7.26 -2.01 -16.00
C GLU A 77 7.00 -3.16 -15.04
N THR A 78 8.02 -3.97 -14.76
CA THR A 78 7.97 -5.08 -13.80
C THR A 78 7.44 -4.64 -12.43
N TYR A 79 7.74 -3.41 -12.00
CA TYR A 79 7.34 -2.86 -10.70
C TYR A 79 6.36 -1.68 -10.83
N SER A 80 5.75 -1.49 -12.01
CA SER A 80 4.67 -0.52 -12.18
C SER A 80 3.48 -0.88 -11.32
N LYS A 81 2.71 0.13 -10.89
CA LYS A 81 1.49 -0.08 -10.11
C LYS A 81 0.46 -0.88 -10.87
N ARG A 82 0.45 -0.78 -12.20
CA ARG A 82 -0.40 -1.61 -13.09
C ARG A 82 -0.03 -3.08 -13.01
N THR A 83 1.26 -3.42 -13.11
CA THR A 83 1.73 -4.80 -12.99
C THR A 83 1.43 -5.36 -11.61
N MET A 84 1.71 -4.60 -10.54
CA MET A 84 1.42 -5.02 -9.17
C MET A 84 -0.10 -5.16 -8.92
N ALA A 85 -0.93 -4.29 -9.48
CA ALA A 85 -2.39 -4.39 -9.41
C ALA A 85 -2.91 -5.67 -10.09
N ASN A 86 -2.36 -6.00 -11.26
CA ASN A 86 -2.70 -7.24 -11.97
C ASN A 86 -2.35 -8.50 -11.16
N ASP A 87 -1.29 -8.48 -10.35
CA ASP A 87 -0.98 -9.59 -9.44
C ASP A 87 -2.09 -9.77 -8.39
N ILE A 88 -2.58 -8.68 -7.80
CA ILE A 88 -3.66 -8.73 -6.82
C ILE A 88 -4.96 -9.23 -7.46
N VAL A 89 -5.28 -8.77 -8.66
CA VAL A 89 -6.44 -9.27 -9.43
C VAL A 89 -6.34 -10.78 -9.70
N ALA A 90 -5.17 -11.24 -10.17
CA ALA A 90 -4.94 -12.66 -10.42
C ALA A 90 -5.03 -13.50 -9.13
N MET A 91 -4.46 -13.00 -8.03
CA MET A 91 -4.55 -13.61 -6.70
C MET A 91 -6.03 -13.76 -6.26
N MET A 92 -6.82 -12.68 -6.35
CA MET A 92 -8.21 -12.69 -5.90
C MET A 92 -9.07 -13.62 -6.76
N ARG A 93 -8.88 -13.64 -8.08
CA ARG A 93 -9.55 -14.61 -8.99
C ARG A 93 -9.18 -16.05 -8.66
N GLN A 94 -7.91 -16.33 -8.36
CA GLN A 94 -7.47 -17.67 -7.96
C GLN A 94 -8.08 -18.11 -6.62
N LEU A 95 -8.33 -17.16 -5.70
CA LEU A 95 -9.04 -17.39 -4.44
C LEU A 95 -10.57 -17.50 -4.62
N GLY A 96 -11.11 -17.28 -5.83
CA GLY A 96 -12.54 -17.39 -6.15
C GLY A 96 -13.35 -16.11 -5.88
N HIS A 97 -12.68 -14.94 -5.80
CA HIS A 97 -13.31 -13.67 -5.51
C HIS A 97 -13.35 -12.74 -6.73
N ASP A 98 -14.58 -12.45 -7.20
CA ASP A 98 -14.81 -11.49 -8.29
C ASP A 98 -14.98 -10.06 -7.79
N LYS A 99 -15.32 -9.87 -6.50
CA LYS A 99 -15.48 -8.56 -5.86
C LYS A 99 -14.95 -8.58 -4.44
N PHE A 100 -14.27 -7.50 -4.03
CA PHE A 100 -13.68 -7.35 -2.70
C PHE A 100 -13.60 -5.90 -2.26
N ASP A 101 -13.47 -5.69 -0.96
CA ASP A 101 -13.08 -4.41 -0.38
C ASP A 101 -11.55 -4.30 -0.37
N LEU A 102 -11.03 -3.10 -0.61
CA LEU A 102 -9.59 -2.90 -0.82
C LEU A 102 -9.05 -1.82 0.12
N VAL A 103 -8.04 -2.15 0.88
CA VAL A 103 -7.32 -1.23 1.77
C VAL A 103 -5.86 -1.18 1.37
N GLY A 104 -5.30 0.01 1.25
CA GLY A 104 -3.88 0.16 0.96
C GLY A 104 -3.22 1.23 1.83
N HIS A 105 -1.96 1.00 2.16
CA HIS A 105 -1.12 1.99 2.84
C HIS A 105 0.11 2.29 1.97
N ASP A 106 0.50 3.56 1.86
CA ASP A 106 1.72 4.03 1.16
C ASP A 106 1.85 3.43 -0.26
N ARG A 107 2.85 2.59 -0.55
CA ARG A 107 3.02 1.94 -1.87
C ARG A 107 1.82 1.04 -2.21
N GLY A 108 1.29 0.31 -1.24
CA GLY A 108 0.09 -0.51 -1.41
C GLY A 108 -1.16 0.30 -1.71
N ALA A 109 -1.26 1.52 -1.17
CA ALA A 109 -2.37 2.42 -1.51
C ALA A 109 -2.29 2.91 -2.98
N ARG A 110 -1.08 3.03 -3.55
CA ARG A 110 -0.90 3.36 -4.97
C ARG A 110 -1.25 2.19 -5.88
N VAL A 111 -0.92 0.96 -5.45
CA VAL A 111 -1.38 -0.27 -6.13
C VAL A 111 -2.91 -0.36 -6.08
N ALA A 112 -3.53 -0.08 -4.92
CA ALA A 112 -4.98 -0.08 -4.77
C ALA A 112 -5.65 0.97 -5.68
N HIS A 113 -5.11 2.18 -5.76
CA HIS A 113 -5.59 3.23 -6.64
C HIS A 113 -5.55 2.78 -8.11
N ARG A 114 -4.41 2.25 -8.57
CA ARG A 114 -4.24 1.73 -9.93
C ARG A 114 -5.18 0.56 -10.22
N LEU A 115 -5.36 -0.36 -9.27
CA LEU A 115 -6.28 -1.48 -9.39
C LEU A 115 -7.73 -0.99 -9.58
N ALA A 116 -8.16 0.01 -8.82
CA ALA A 116 -9.50 0.56 -8.94
C ALA A 116 -9.73 1.32 -10.26
N ILE A 117 -8.68 1.87 -10.88
CA ILE A 117 -8.76 2.46 -12.23
C ILE A 117 -8.91 1.36 -13.27
N ASP A 118 -8.02 0.36 -13.27
CA ASP A 118 -7.95 -0.65 -14.32
C ASP A 118 -9.01 -1.75 -14.18
N HIS A 119 -9.49 -2.04 -12.95
CA HIS A 119 -10.39 -3.14 -12.59
C HIS A 119 -11.45 -2.71 -11.56
N GLY A 120 -12.02 -1.52 -11.73
CA GLY A 120 -12.97 -0.94 -10.79
C GLY A 120 -14.21 -1.80 -10.52
N GLU A 121 -14.60 -2.66 -11.47
CA GLU A 121 -15.71 -3.60 -11.31
C GLU A 121 -15.47 -4.65 -10.22
N MET A 122 -14.22 -4.94 -9.88
CA MET A 122 -13.84 -5.86 -8.81
C MET A 122 -13.78 -5.20 -7.43
N VAL A 123 -13.72 -3.85 -7.36
CA VAL A 123 -13.55 -3.12 -6.09
C VAL A 123 -14.89 -2.57 -5.62
N LYS A 124 -15.40 -3.10 -4.49
CA LYS A 124 -16.65 -2.66 -3.87
C LYS A 124 -16.49 -1.30 -3.21
N SER A 125 -15.46 -1.16 -2.40
CA SER A 125 -15.07 0.08 -1.75
C SER A 125 -13.56 0.10 -1.52
N MET A 126 -12.98 1.29 -1.36
CA MET A 126 -11.54 1.45 -1.20
C MET A 126 -11.20 2.39 -0.05
N VAL A 127 -10.26 1.97 0.81
CA VAL A 127 -9.69 2.80 1.88
C VAL A 127 -8.20 2.99 1.62
N LEU A 128 -7.75 4.24 1.51
CA LEU A 128 -6.34 4.57 1.29
C LEU A 128 -5.77 5.30 2.49
N LEU A 129 -4.61 4.82 2.97
CA LEU A 129 -3.96 5.32 4.16
C LEU A 129 -2.69 6.12 3.80
N ASP A 130 -2.67 7.38 4.24
CA ASP A 130 -1.55 8.33 4.22
C ASP A 130 -0.89 8.54 2.86
N ILE A 131 -1.70 8.74 1.81
CA ILE A 131 -1.23 9.14 0.48
C ILE A 131 -2.06 10.28 -0.14
N ALA A 132 -1.44 10.98 -1.08
CA ALA A 132 -2.11 11.77 -2.12
C ALA A 132 -1.81 11.14 -3.51
N PRO A 133 -2.53 11.49 -4.59
CA PRO A 133 -2.29 10.92 -5.92
C PRO A 133 -0.85 11.12 -6.39
N GLY A 134 -0.26 10.06 -6.99
CA GLY A 134 1.19 9.99 -7.27
C GLY A 134 1.70 11.06 -8.22
N ARG A 135 1.05 11.22 -9.34
CA ARG A 135 1.40 12.22 -10.36
C ARG A 135 1.41 13.62 -9.76
N GLU A 136 0.33 14.00 -9.05
CA GLU A 136 0.19 15.32 -8.45
C GLU A 136 1.23 15.59 -7.37
N MET A 137 1.66 14.56 -6.63
CA MET A 137 2.74 14.70 -5.65
C MET A 137 4.09 15.01 -6.33
N TYR A 138 4.41 14.35 -7.46
CA TYR A 138 5.62 14.63 -8.22
C TYR A 138 5.57 16.02 -8.88
N GLU A 139 4.46 16.35 -9.55
CA GLU A 139 4.27 17.64 -10.25
C GLU A 139 4.27 18.85 -9.32
N ASN A 140 3.76 18.68 -8.09
CA ASN A 140 3.70 19.75 -7.09
C ASN A 140 4.82 19.64 -6.04
N THR A 141 5.93 19.00 -6.39
CA THR A 141 7.08 18.87 -5.50
C THR A 141 7.66 20.25 -5.16
N ARG A 142 7.73 20.53 -3.85
CA ARG A 142 8.41 21.69 -3.28
C ARG A 142 9.51 21.23 -2.32
N SER A 143 10.32 22.16 -1.85
CA SER A 143 11.46 21.85 -0.98
C SER A 143 11.04 21.18 0.34
N ASP A 144 9.91 21.57 0.92
CA ASP A 144 9.36 20.98 2.13
C ASP A 144 9.01 19.50 1.94
N PHE A 145 8.33 19.16 0.84
CA PHE A 145 8.03 17.78 0.48
C PHE A 145 9.31 16.99 0.16
N ALA A 146 10.22 17.56 -0.65
CA ALA A 146 11.47 16.89 -1.01
C ALA A 146 12.35 16.56 0.21
N HIS A 147 12.35 17.43 1.26
CA HIS A 147 13.04 17.13 2.51
C HIS A 147 12.31 16.06 3.34
N ALA A 148 11.00 16.14 3.45
CA ALA A 148 10.22 15.17 4.24
C ALA A 148 10.21 13.77 3.59
N TYR A 149 10.16 13.72 2.25
CA TYR A 149 10.12 12.50 1.44
C TYR A 149 11.41 12.31 0.63
N TRP A 150 12.57 12.69 1.21
CA TRP A 150 13.89 12.60 0.56
C TRP A 150 14.15 11.23 -0.10
N HIS A 151 13.64 10.14 0.48
CA HIS A 151 13.81 8.79 -0.03
C HIS A 151 13.15 8.58 -1.39
N TRP A 152 12.09 9.33 -1.76
CA TRP A 152 11.49 9.28 -3.09
C TRP A 152 12.50 9.65 -4.17
N PHE A 153 13.29 10.69 -3.92
CA PHE A 153 14.28 11.20 -4.87
C PHE A 153 15.61 10.44 -4.80
N PHE A 154 15.91 9.86 -3.66
CA PHE A 154 17.07 8.99 -3.48
C PHE A 154 16.87 7.63 -4.18
N LEU A 155 15.74 6.97 -3.96
CA LEU A 155 15.46 5.64 -4.53
C LEU A 155 15.27 5.66 -6.05
N THR A 156 14.96 6.80 -6.66
CA THR A 156 14.88 6.97 -8.11
C THR A 156 16.23 7.19 -8.79
N GLN A 157 17.31 7.33 -8.03
CA GLN A 157 18.64 7.48 -8.62
C GLN A 157 19.01 6.23 -9.42
N LYS A 158 19.90 6.41 -10.42
CA LYS A 158 20.34 5.33 -11.31
C LYS A 158 20.99 4.19 -10.53
N TYR A 159 20.69 2.97 -10.95
CA TYR A 159 21.42 1.79 -10.49
C TYR A 159 22.94 1.97 -10.71
N PRO A 160 23.78 1.60 -9.76
CA PRO A 160 23.47 0.95 -8.47
C PRO A 160 23.56 1.91 -7.27
N ILE A 161 23.32 3.21 -7.43
CA ILE A 161 23.60 4.21 -6.37
C ILE A 161 22.81 3.92 -5.08
N PRO A 162 21.47 3.89 -5.08
CA PRO A 162 20.73 3.64 -3.84
C PRO A 162 20.93 2.21 -3.33
N GLU A 163 20.99 1.24 -4.22
CA GLU A 163 21.18 -0.17 -3.85
C GLU A 163 22.48 -0.38 -3.09
N GLN A 164 23.60 0.15 -3.59
CA GLN A 164 24.90 0.02 -2.91
C GLN A 164 24.93 0.76 -1.59
N MET A 165 24.37 1.99 -1.53
CA MET A 165 24.37 2.76 -0.29
C MET A 165 23.50 2.12 0.80
N ILE A 166 22.34 1.59 0.45
CA ILE A 166 21.47 0.87 1.39
C ILE A 166 22.11 -0.46 1.80
N GLY A 167 22.67 -1.20 0.84
CA GLY A 167 23.30 -2.52 1.07
C GLY A 167 24.51 -2.48 2.02
N LEU A 168 25.15 -1.32 2.24
CA LEU A 168 26.20 -1.17 3.24
C LEU A 168 25.70 -1.41 4.67
N ASP A 169 24.49 -0.94 5.00
CA ASP A 169 23.84 -1.16 6.30
C ASP A 169 22.31 -1.01 6.15
N PRO A 170 21.62 -2.03 5.65
CA PRO A 170 20.17 -1.98 5.42
C PRO A 170 19.37 -1.78 6.70
N ASP A 171 19.83 -2.32 7.83
CA ASP A 171 19.18 -2.15 9.13
C ASP A 171 19.18 -0.69 9.60
N SER A 172 20.33 -0.03 9.52
CA SER A 172 20.44 1.39 9.88
C SER A 172 19.63 2.27 8.95
N TYR A 173 19.66 2.00 7.64
CA TYR A 173 18.84 2.74 6.69
C TYR A 173 17.34 2.60 7.02
N TRP A 174 16.85 1.37 7.20
CA TRP A 174 15.46 1.08 7.53
C TRP A 174 15.02 1.82 8.80
N LYS A 175 15.81 1.67 9.89
CA LYS A 175 15.52 2.28 11.19
C LYS A 175 15.52 3.80 11.12
N LEU A 176 16.54 4.40 10.50
CA LEU A 176 16.63 5.87 10.37
C LEU A 176 15.47 6.44 9.56
N LYS A 177 15.12 5.80 8.44
CA LYS A 177 13.97 6.22 7.62
C LYS A 177 12.65 6.10 8.40
N CYS A 178 12.37 4.95 9.00
CA CYS A 178 11.07 4.68 9.59
C CYS A 178 10.89 5.33 10.96
N PHE A 179 11.90 5.32 11.82
CA PHE A 179 11.80 5.93 13.16
C PHE A 179 11.71 7.45 13.09
N ASN A 180 12.37 8.09 12.12
CA ASN A 180 12.22 9.52 11.89
C ASN A 180 10.79 9.90 11.46
N GLN A 181 10.15 9.09 10.64
CA GLN A 181 8.76 9.30 10.22
C GLN A 181 7.76 8.97 11.33
N ALA A 182 8.01 7.94 12.12
CA ALA A 182 7.19 7.56 13.28
C ALA A 182 7.34 8.52 14.47
N GLY A 183 8.40 9.33 14.48
CA GLY A 183 8.72 10.21 15.61
C GLY A 183 9.29 9.48 16.85
N HIS A 184 9.23 8.15 16.88
CA HIS A 184 9.78 7.28 17.92
C HIS A 184 9.91 5.83 17.43
N ASN A 185 10.72 5.02 18.12
CA ASN A 185 10.99 3.62 17.76
C ASN A 185 9.98 2.60 18.33
N SER A 186 9.09 3.02 19.24
CA SER A 186 8.14 2.13 19.93
C SER A 186 6.86 1.85 19.16
N SER A 187 6.66 2.42 17.96
CA SER A 187 5.50 2.14 17.11
C SER A 187 5.44 0.69 16.66
N PHE A 188 6.61 0.11 16.37
CA PHE A 188 6.74 -1.24 15.82
C PHE A 188 6.91 -2.27 16.94
N SER A 189 6.16 -3.38 16.89
CA SER A 189 6.42 -4.53 17.76
C SER A 189 7.74 -5.21 17.39
N GLU A 190 8.38 -5.89 18.34
CA GLU A 190 9.67 -6.58 18.12
C GLU A 190 9.56 -7.62 16.99
N ASP A 191 8.48 -8.40 16.97
CA ASP A 191 8.27 -9.44 15.96
C ASP A 191 8.07 -8.84 14.56
N ALA A 192 7.27 -7.75 14.44
CA ALA A 192 7.06 -7.09 13.16
C ALA A 192 8.35 -6.41 12.67
N LEU A 193 9.06 -5.71 13.55
CA LEU A 193 10.34 -5.09 13.22
C LEU A 193 11.37 -6.12 12.74
N LYS A 194 11.44 -7.27 13.43
CA LYS A 194 12.31 -8.36 13.00
C LYS A 194 11.96 -8.83 11.58
N GLU A 195 10.69 -9.04 11.28
CA GLU A 195 10.26 -9.48 9.95
C GLU A 195 10.60 -8.44 8.86
N TYR A 196 10.41 -7.16 9.15
CA TYR A 196 10.77 -6.09 8.21
C TYR A 196 12.27 -6.05 7.91
N LEU A 197 13.10 -6.14 8.95
CA LEU A 197 14.55 -6.10 8.79
C LEU A 197 15.05 -7.35 8.07
N ASP A 198 14.56 -8.54 8.44
CA ASP A 198 14.94 -9.78 7.79
C ASP A 198 14.61 -9.77 6.28
N ALA A 199 13.44 -9.24 5.92
CA ALA A 199 13.03 -9.11 4.52
C ALA A 199 13.84 -8.05 3.75
N PHE A 200 14.20 -6.95 4.42
CA PHE A 200 14.89 -5.82 3.77
C PHE A 200 16.41 -6.02 3.62
N ARG A 201 17.00 -7.00 4.32
CA ARG A 201 18.43 -7.38 4.15
C ARG A 201 18.72 -8.10 2.83
N ASP A 202 17.69 -8.52 2.11
CA ASP A 202 17.82 -9.15 0.80
C ASP A 202 18.14 -8.09 -0.27
N ASP A 203 19.29 -8.21 -0.93
CA ASP A 203 19.71 -7.29 -2.01
C ASP A 203 18.65 -7.19 -3.12
N ALA A 204 17.95 -8.29 -3.40
CA ALA A 204 16.87 -8.30 -4.38
C ALA A 204 15.67 -7.47 -3.90
N ALA A 205 15.37 -7.44 -2.59
CA ALA A 205 14.30 -6.60 -2.03
C ALA A 205 14.69 -5.11 -2.07
N ILE A 206 15.96 -4.79 -1.80
CA ILE A 206 16.46 -3.42 -1.92
C ILE A 206 16.32 -2.95 -3.37
N HIS A 207 16.78 -3.77 -4.33
CA HIS A 207 16.67 -3.44 -5.76
C HIS A 207 15.21 -3.30 -6.21
N ALA A 208 14.35 -4.25 -5.85
CA ALA A 208 12.93 -4.22 -6.17
C ALA A 208 12.25 -2.95 -5.64
N SER A 209 12.58 -2.53 -4.41
CA SER A 209 12.04 -1.27 -3.89
C SER A 209 12.55 -0.04 -4.65
N CYS A 210 13.81 0.00 -5.08
CA CYS A 210 14.30 1.08 -5.94
C CYS A 210 13.56 1.09 -7.30
N GLU A 211 13.34 -0.06 -7.90
CA GLU A 211 12.59 -0.20 -9.15
C GLU A 211 11.13 0.22 -9.02
N ASP A 212 10.46 -0.09 -7.90
CA ASP A 212 9.12 0.39 -7.58
C ASP A 212 9.06 1.94 -7.54
N TYR A 213 10.08 2.61 -6.97
CA TYR A 213 10.15 4.07 -6.97
C TYR A 213 10.52 4.65 -8.35
N ARG A 214 11.39 3.99 -9.13
CA ARG A 214 11.69 4.38 -10.52
C ARG A 214 10.44 4.29 -11.39
N ALA A 215 9.68 3.19 -11.28
CA ALA A 215 8.39 3.04 -11.94
C ALA A 215 7.42 4.17 -11.58
N ALA A 216 7.33 4.52 -10.28
CA ALA A 216 6.45 5.59 -9.81
C ALA A 216 6.80 6.97 -10.36
N ALA A 217 8.07 7.24 -10.62
CA ALA A 217 8.53 8.52 -11.18
C ALA A 217 8.49 8.56 -12.71
N THR A 218 8.18 7.47 -13.39
CA THR A 218 8.21 7.32 -14.83
C THR A 218 6.94 6.72 -15.40
N ILE A 219 6.88 5.39 -15.53
CA ILE A 219 5.79 4.68 -16.19
C ILE A 219 4.44 4.85 -15.48
N ASP A 220 4.39 4.92 -14.17
CA ASP A 220 3.13 5.15 -13.44
C ASP A 220 2.55 6.54 -13.74
N ILE A 221 3.41 7.57 -13.89
CA ILE A 221 2.99 8.91 -14.33
C ILE A 221 2.47 8.87 -15.76
N ALA A 222 3.12 8.09 -16.65
CA ALA A 222 2.65 7.92 -18.03
C ALA A 222 1.25 7.27 -18.04
N HIS A 223 1.02 6.23 -17.26
CA HIS A 223 -0.29 5.60 -17.11
C HIS A 223 -1.34 6.58 -16.56
N ASP A 224 -1.01 7.36 -15.52
CA ASP A 224 -1.92 8.38 -14.98
C ASP A 224 -2.26 9.49 -15.99
N ASN A 225 -1.35 9.80 -16.92
CA ASN A 225 -1.60 10.75 -18.00
C ASN A 225 -2.48 10.16 -19.11
N GLU A 226 -2.35 8.86 -19.41
CA GLU A 226 -3.22 8.14 -20.34
C GLU A 226 -4.66 8.08 -19.85
N ASP A 227 -4.88 7.90 -18.54
CA ASP A 227 -6.21 7.87 -17.92
C ASP A 227 -6.93 9.23 -17.99
N GLY A 228 -6.20 10.31 -18.18
CA GLY A 228 -6.74 11.66 -18.35
C GLY A 228 -7.40 12.21 -17.07
N THR A 229 -8.67 12.62 -17.22
CA THR A 229 -9.46 13.25 -16.13
C THR A 229 -10.63 12.38 -15.64
N ASP A 230 -10.71 11.13 -16.09
CA ASP A 230 -11.76 10.22 -15.66
C ASP A 230 -11.65 9.93 -14.18
N LYS A 231 -12.80 9.98 -13.50
CA LYS A 231 -12.87 9.81 -12.06
C LYS A 231 -13.27 8.39 -11.70
N LEU A 232 -12.63 7.85 -10.69
CA LEU A 232 -13.04 6.59 -10.06
C LEU A 232 -14.51 6.65 -9.64
N ALA A 233 -15.27 5.64 -10.04
CA ALA A 233 -16.65 5.45 -9.58
C ALA A 233 -16.72 4.73 -8.22
N THR A 234 -15.68 3.95 -7.89
CA THR A 234 -15.54 3.21 -6.62
C THR A 234 -15.61 4.16 -5.43
N PRO A 235 -16.46 3.89 -4.42
CA PRO A 235 -16.47 4.67 -3.18
C PRO A 235 -15.10 4.66 -2.51
N LEU A 236 -14.59 5.85 -2.17
CA LEU A 236 -13.24 6.05 -1.66
C LEU A 236 -13.25 6.75 -0.31
N TYR A 237 -12.52 6.21 0.66
CA TYR A 237 -12.26 6.83 1.94
C TYR A 237 -10.75 7.02 2.14
N ILE A 238 -10.34 8.27 2.36
CA ILE A 238 -8.95 8.64 2.57
C ILE A 238 -8.74 8.95 4.05
N ILE A 239 -7.76 8.30 4.66
CA ILE A 239 -7.33 8.58 6.04
C ILE A 239 -5.85 8.97 5.98
N TRP A 240 -5.52 10.16 6.50
CA TRP A 240 -4.11 10.60 6.49
C TRP A 240 -3.65 11.06 7.86
N ALA A 241 -2.34 11.05 8.04
CA ALA A 241 -1.69 11.37 9.31
C ALA A 241 -1.61 12.89 9.52
N LYS A 242 -2.24 13.41 10.56
CA LYS A 242 -2.20 14.82 10.94
C LYS A 242 -0.78 15.32 11.22
N LYS A 243 0.10 14.44 11.70
CA LYS A 243 1.51 14.75 11.97
C LYS A 243 2.42 14.44 10.78
N GLY A 244 1.87 13.87 9.70
CA GLY A 244 2.59 13.43 8.50
C GLY A 244 2.96 14.57 7.55
N ALA A 245 3.76 14.23 6.55
CA ALA A 245 4.13 15.16 5.47
C ALA A 245 2.98 15.38 4.49
N ILE A 246 2.09 14.41 4.32
CA ILE A 246 0.93 14.51 3.43
C ILE A 246 0.04 15.69 3.84
N GLU A 247 -0.36 15.77 5.13
CA GLU A 247 -1.13 16.88 5.69
C GLU A 247 -0.44 18.25 5.50
N LYS A 248 0.88 18.29 5.69
CA LYS A 248 1.66 19.54 5.66
C LYS A 248 1.89 20.08 4.24
N CYS A 249 1.98 19.19 3.26
CA CYS A 249 2.45 19.54 1.92
C CYS A 249 1.32 19.62 0.89
N PHE A 250 0.16 18.99 1.12
CA PHE A 250 -0.90 18.84 0.13
C PHE A 250 -2.28 19.12 0.70
N ASP A 251 -3.18 19.68 -0.12
CA ASP A 251 -4.62 19.63 0.12
C ASP A 251 -5.14 18.25 -0.32
N VAL A 252 -5.15 17.32 0.64
CA VAL A 252 -5.43 15.91 0.38
C VAL A 252 -6.81 15.72 -0.25
N MET A 253 -7.82 16.38 0.31
CA MET A 253 -9.20 16.20 -0.18
C MET A 253 -9.42 16.83 -1.53
N ASP A 254 -8.80 17.98 -1.82
CA ASP A 254 -8.93 18.62 -3.13
C ASP A 254 -8.30 17.73 -4.23
N LEU A 255 -7.10 17.19 -3.97
CA LEU A 255 -6.44 16.29 -4.92
C LEU A 255 -7.26 15.02 -5.19
N TRP A 256 -7.85 14.41 -4.16
CA TRP A 256 -8.65 13.20 -4.34
C TRP A 256 -10.02 13.47 -4.99
N ARG A 257 -10.64 14.64 -4.77
CA ARG A 257 -11.87 15.05 -5.50
C ARG A 257 -11.65 15.21 -7.00
N GLN A 258 -10.43 15.47 -7.43
CA GLN A 258 -10.06 15.47 -8.85
C GLN A 258 -10.00 14.06 -9.44
N ARG A 259 -9.73 13.03 -8.62
CA ARG A 259 -9.52 11.64 -9.04
C ARG A 259 -10.69 10.70 -8.77
N ALA A 260 -11.62 11.04 -7.89
CA ALA A 260 -12.74 10.19 -7.50
C ALA A 260 -14.07 10.96 -7.45
N ALA A 261 -15.13 10.32 -7.93
CA ALA A 261 -16.47 10.89 -7.93
C ALA A 261 -17.12 10.85 -6.53
N LYS A 262 -16.85 9.77 -5.78
CA LYS A 262 -17.37 9.55 -4.42
C LYS A 262 -16.19 9.41 -3.46
N VAL A 263 -15.74 10.50 -2.88
CA VAL A 263 -14.64 10.52 -1.92
C VAL A 263 -15.01 11.21 -0.63
N THR A 264 -14.70 10.55 0.47
CA THR A 264 -14.73 11.11 1.83
C THR A 264 -13.34 10.93 2.47
N GLY A 265 -13.04 11.69 3.50
CA GLY A 265 -11.74 11.53 4.17
C GLY A 265 -11.57 12.42 5.38
N GLU A 266 -10.59 12.09 6.19
CA GLU A 266 -10.23 12.84 7.40
C GLU A 266 -8.77 12.62 7.79
N SER A 267 -8.20 13.59 8.51
CA SER A 267 -6.91 13.40 9.18
C SER A 267 -7.11 12.78 10.57
N VAL A 268 -6.16 11.92 10.97
CA VAL A 268 -6.14 11.31 12.31
C VAL A 268 -4.86 11.67 13.05
N ASP A 269 -4.92 11.76 14.39
CA ASP A 269 -3.79 12.19 15.22
C ASP A 269 -2.75 11.07 15.37
N THR A 270 -1.96 10.87 14.32
CA THR A 270 -0.91 9.86 14.22
C THR A 270 0.18 10.33 13.26
N THR A 271 1.19 9.47 13.05
CA THR A 271 2.20 9.61 12.00
C THR A 271 1.92 8.65 10.84
N HIS A 272 2.88 8.50 9.92
CA HIS A 272 2.75 7.67 8.73
C HIS A 272 2.38 6.20 9.01
N TYR A 273 2.85 5.61 10.11
CA TYR A 273 2.67 4.18 10.43
C TYR A 273 1.40 3.91 11.23
N MET A 274 0.28 4.48 10.79
CA MET A 274 -1.00 4.50 11.51
C MET A 274 -1.58 3.13 11.87
N ALA A 275 -1.37 2.10 11.04
CA ALA A 275 -1.82 0.73 11.34
C ALA A 275 -1.07 0.11 12.53
N GLU A 276 0.15 0.58 12.79
CA GLU A 276 0.97 0.16 13.93
C GLU A 276 0.68 1.00 15.19
N GLU A 277 0.44 2.31 15.01
CA GLU A 277 0.33 3.28 16.08
C GLU A 277 -1.06 3.35 16.70
N ILE A 278 -2.11 3.32 15.86
CA ILE A 278 -3.51 3.46 16.26
C ILE A 278 -4.40 2.37 15.63
N PRO A 279 -4.04 1.08 15.76
CA PRO A 279 -4.68 -0.01 15.04
C PRO A 279 -6.20 -0.10 15.28
N LEU A 280 -6.66 0.15 16.50
CA LEU A 280 -8.08 0.11 16.85
C LEU A 280 -8.89 1.17 16.07
N VAL A 281 -8.36 2.38 15.96
CA VAL A 281 -9.00 3.47 15.23
C VAL A 281 -9.08 3.14 13.75
N ILE A 282 -7.99 2.62 13.18
CA ILE A 282 -7.91 2.24 11.76
C ILE A 282 -8.86 1.09 11.46
N ALA A 283 -8.86 0.03 12.27
CA ALA A 283 -9.77 -1.10 12.10
C ALA A 283 -11.24 -0.66 12.12
N GLN A 284 -11.64 0.16 13.11
CA GLN A 284 -13.01 0.63 13.23
C GLN A 284 -13.44 1.49 12.03
N LYS A 285 -12.55 2.34 11.51
CA LYS A 285 -12.83 3.17 10.32
C LYS A 285 -12.99 2.30 9.06
N ILE A 286 -12.16 1.28 8.88
CA ILE A 286 -12.28 0.32 7.78
C ILE A 286 -13.62 -0.41 7.88
N ILE A 287 -13.96 -0.99 9.03
CA ILE A 287 -15.23 -1.71 9.25
C ILE A 287 -16.40 -0.78 8.92
N ASN A 288 -16.46 0.38 9.55
CA ASN A 288 -17.57 1.32 9.37
C ASN A 288 -17.77 1.72 7.91
N PHE A 289 -16.68 1.98 7.18
CA PHE A 289 -16.80 2.39 5.78
C PHE A 289 -17.21 1.23 4.88
N CYS A 290 -16.54 0.08 4.96
CA CYS A 290 -16.79 -1.04 4.06
C CYS A 290 -18.15 -1.73 4.31
N THR A 291 -18.62 -1.80 5.57
CA THR A 291 -19.93 -2.39 5.90
C THR A 291 -21.11 -1.47 5.55
N ASN A 292 -20.96 -0.14 5.70
CA ASN A 292 -22.04 0.80 5.37
C ASN A 292 -22.31 0.88 3.86
N GLN A 293 -21.33 0.64 3.00
CA GLN A 293 -21.54 0.56 1.55
C GLN A 293 -22.43 -0.63 1.16
N VAL A 294 -22.52 -1.68 1.99
CA VAL A 294 -23.40 -2.82 1.76
C VAL A 294 -24.87 -2.46 2.00
N MET A 295 -25.16 -1.56 2.94
CA MET A 295 -26.55 -1.15 3.28
C MET A 295 -27.17 -0.23 2.23
N GLU A 296 -26.39 0.56 1.50
CA GLU A 296 -26.91 1.41 0.42
C GLU A 296 -27.30 0.61 -0.84
N ILE A 297 -26.64 -0.54 -1.09
CA ILE A 297 -26.91 -1.39 -2.26
C ILE A 297 -28.19 -2.26 -2.09
N THR A 298 -28.64 -2.48 -0.85
CA THR A 298 -29.82 -3.32 -0.57
C THR A 298 -31.15 -2.55 -0.52
N HIS A 299 -31.15 -1.24 -0.80
CA HIS A 299 -32.33 -0.37 -0.76
C HIS A 299 -32.74 0.18 -2.13
N ASP A 300 -32.09 -0.22 -3.21
CA ASP A 300 -32.51 0.00 -4.61
C ASP A 300 -33.04 -1.31 -5.21
#